data_b01846441bd2b6e231b990d0ca58bc12
#
_entry.id   b01846441bd2b6e231b990d0ca58bc12
#
_cell.length_a   1.000
_cell.length_b   1.000
_cell.length_c   1.000
_cell.angle_alpha   90.00
_cell.angle_beta   90.00
_cell.angle_gamma   90.00
#
_symmetry.space_group_name_H-M   'P 1'
#
loop_
_entity.id
_entity.type
_entity.pdbx_description
1 polymer ?
#
loop_
_entity_poly.entity_id
_entity_poly.type
_entity_poly.pdbx_seq_one_letter_code
_entity_poly.pdbx_strand_id
1 'polypeptide(L)'
;MIVVDYSDQSNLFDVDCLHYFKRSSVLKGEGRFRNYSREVRPISYCVKNDWLDYDIDYAEERDIDISVFFRKESERNKRGMTNRELVASFVDEYFKHKNIHVGIVDTDGEAGRMNVGREYVDKLLRSKIVVNCNPDDWEGDYRLFETLSCGSLVLVDKMITPAVNPFEHRKHLAYYDSLEELGSQIEYYLDNDNERKQTARNGYEYALKYHKTSDRIDEILEVIGI
;
A
#
# COMPACT_ATOMS: atom_id res chain seq x y z
N MET A 1 -22.00 -17.23 -11.94
CA MET A 1 -21.72 -16.05 -11.09
C MET A 1 -20.22 -15.89 -10.98
N ILE A 2 -19.74 -14.66 -10.92
CA ILE A 2 -18.33 -14.28 -10.65
C ILE A 2 -18.34 -13.56 -9.32
N VAL A 3 -17.38 -13.88 -8.46
CA VAL A 3 -17.19 -13.19 -7.18
C VAL A 3 -15.91 -12.38 -7.23
N VAL A 4 -15.99 -11.11 -6.86
CA VAL A 4 -14.86 -10.23 -6.65
C VAL A 4 -14.87 -9.79 -5.19
N ASP A 5 -13.98 -10.35 -4.41
CA ASP A 5 -13.94 -10.22 -2.96
C ASP A 5 -12.79 -9.30 -2.53
N TYR A 6 -13.14 -8.09 -2.15
CA TYR A 6 -12.20 -7.08 -1.63
C TYR A 6 -12.16 -7.02 -0.10
N SER A 7 -12.74 -8.00 0.61
CA SER A 7 -12.68 -8.01 2.07
C SER A 7 -11.26 -8.18 2.59
N ASP A 8 -10.99 -7.63 3.76
CA ASP A 8 -9.68 -7.67 4.41
C ASP A 8 -9.30 -9.05 4.95
N GLN A 9 -10.30 -9.91 5.14
CA GLN A 9 -10.11 -11.26 5.65
C GLN A 9 -9.70 -12.23 4.55
N SER A 10 -8.84 -13.18 4.87
CA SER A 10 -8.41 -14.24 3.94
C SER A 10 -9.46 -15.35 3.73
N ASN A 11 -10.58 -15.32 4.43
CA ASN A 11 -11.68 -16.28 4.27
C ASN A 11 -12.40 -16.05 2.95
N LEU A 12 -12.93 -17.12 2.36
CA LEU A 12 -13.85 -17.03 1.23
C LEU A 12 -15.29 -16.97 1.73
N PHE A 13 -16.14 -16.28 0.97
CA PHE A 13 -17.59 -16.44 1.12
C PHE A 13 -18.02 -17.81 0.63
N ASP A 14 -18.94 -18.45 1.35
CA ASP A 14 -19.54 -19.71 0.94
C ASP A 14 -20.65 -19.45 -0.10
N VAL A 15 -20.20 -19.35 -1.36
CA VAL A 15 -21.08 -19.08 -2.51
C VAL A 15 -20.68 -19.95 -3.68
N ASP A 16 -21.65 -20.41 -4.45
CA ASP A 16 -21.39 -21.11 -5.70
C ASP A 16 -21.04 -20.11 -6.81
N CYS A 17 -19.85 -20.26 -7.41
CA CYS A 17 -19.39 -19.37 -8.46
C CYS A 17 -18.43 -20.08 -9.42
N LEU A 18 -18.36 -19.58 -10.65
CA LEU A 18 -17.43 -20.04 -11.68
C LEU A 18 -16.01 -19.53 -11.43
N HIS A 19 -15.89 -18.26 -11.05
CA HIS A 19 -14.59 -17.62 -10.78
C HIS A 19 -14.66 -16.86 -9.47
N TYR A 20 -13.59 -16.97 -8.67
CA TYR A 20 -13.44 -16.27 -7.41
C TYR A 20 -12.15 -15.45 -7.44
N PHE A 21 -12.27 -14.13 -7.38
CA PHE A 21 -11.17 -13.20 -7.26
C PHE A 21 -11.09 -12.70 -5.83
N LYS A 22 -9.91 -12.78 -5.21
CA LYS A 22 -9.71 -12.42 -3.81
C LYS A 22 -8.54 -11.47 -3.63
N ARG A 23 -8.76 -10.32 -3.02
CA ARG A 23 -7.71 -9.35 -2.73
C ARG A 23 -6.70 -9.89 -1.71
N SER A 24 -7.16 -10.32 -0.56
CA SER A 24 -6.31 -10.87 0.50
C SER A 24 -6.09 -12.38 0.33
N SER A 25 -5.88 -12.82 -0.91
CA SER A 25 -5.55 -14.22 -1.18
C SER A 25 -4.12 -14.48 -0.74
N VAL A 26 -3.94 -15.54 0.02
CA VAL A 26 -2.65 -15.91 0.57
C VAL A 26 -2.24 -17.23 -0.03
N LEU A 27 -1.03 -17.31 -0.61
CA LEU A 27 -0.55 -18.50 -1.30
C LEU A 27 -0.06 -19.58 -0.33
N LYS A 28 -0.24 -20.82 -0.74
CA LYS A 28 0.26 -21.99 -0.01
C LYS A 28 1.79 -21.97 0.02
N GLY A 29 2.36 -22.06 1.22
CA GLY A 29 3.81 -22.23 1.40
C GLY A 29 4.54 -21.11 2.12
N GLU A 30 3.91 -19.96 2.35
CA GLU A 30 4.56 -18.80 2.98
C GLU A 30 4.04 -18.46 4.40
N GLY A 31 3.64 -19.42 5.17
CA GLY A 31 3.45 -19.30 6.63
C GLY A 31 2.11 -18.79 7.15
N ARG A 32 1.28 -18.09 6.36
CA ARG A 32 -0.02 -17.57 6.79
C ARG A 32 -1.23 -18.23 6.15
N PHE A 33 -1.14 -19.46 5.62
CA PHE A 33 -1.86 -19.93 4.46
C PHE A 33 -3.07 -20.78 4.73
N ARG A 34 -4.07 -20.54 3.87
CA ARG A 34 -5.26 -21.37 3.78
C ARG A 34 -5.21 -22.21 2.50
N ASN A 35 -5.50 -23.51 2.63
CA ASN A 35 -5.94 -24.29 1.50
C ASN A 35 -7.36 -23.83 1.19
N TYR A 36 -7.53 -23.09 0.11
CA TYR A 36 -8.86 -22.80 -0.38
C TYR A 36 -9.48 -24.06 -0.97
N SER A 37 -10.77 -24.26 -0.73
CA SER A 37 -11.54 -25.40 -1.26
C SER A 37 -11.82 -25.28 -2.76
N ARG A 38 -11.48 -24.16 -3.37
CA ARG A 38 -11.65 -23.85 -4.79
C ARG A 38 -10.48 -23.07 -5.33
N GLU A 39 -10.42 -22.92 -6.65
CA GLU A 39 -9.47 -22.01 -7.29
C GLU A 39 -9.80 -20.56 -6.93
N VAL A 40 -8.79 -19.86 -6.45
CA VAL A 40 -8.86 -18.44 -6.09
C VAL A 40 -7.80 -17.70 -6.89
N ARG A 41 -8.24 -16.63 -7.56
CA ARG A 41 -7.34 -15.74 -8.31
C ARG A 41 -7.05 -14.50 -7.50
N PRO A 42 -5.79 -14.10 -7.35
CA PRO A 42 -5.44 -12.86 -6.67
C PRO A 42 -5.95 -11.67 -7.49
N ILE A 43 -6.40 -10.65 -6.78
CA ILE A 43 -6.69 -9.32 -7.34
C ILE A 43 -6.18 -8.28 -6.36
N SER A 44 -5.53 -7.22 -6.83
CA SER A 44 -5.02 -6.17 -5.96
C SER A 44 -5.93 -4.95 -5.94
N TYR A 45 -5.72 -4.06 -4.99
CA TYR A 45 -6.21 -2.69 -5.09
C TYR A 45 -5.61 -1.99 -6.32
N CYS A 46 -6.08 -0.81 -6.61
CA CYS A 46 -5.71 -0.06 -7.79
C CYS A 46 -5.74 1.46 -7.51
N VAL A 47 -5.18 2.21 -8.42
CA VAL A 47 -5.39 3.65 -8.50
C VAL A 47 -6.83 3.90 -8.89
N LYS A 48 -7.57 4.59 -8.03
CA LYS A 48 -8.95 5.01 -8.33
C LYS A 48 -8.95 6.20 -9.27
N ASN A 49 -10.04 6.37 -10.01
CA ASN A 49 -10.18 7.46 -10.97
C ASN A 49 -9.97 8.84 -10.34
N ASP A 50 -10.41 9.06 -9.10
CA ASP A 50 -10.25 10.32 -8.37
C ASP A 50 -8.77 10.68 -8.09
N TRP A 51 -7.84 9.74 -8.29
CA TRP A 51 -6.42 9.89 -8.07
C TRP A 51 -5.59 9.95 -9.35
N LEU A 52 -6.24 10.00 -10.52
CA LEU A 52 -5.56 10.03 -11.83
C LEU A 52 -5.18 11.45 -12.28
N ASP A 53 -5.74 12.48 -11.67
CA ASP A 53 -5.69 13.86 -12.16
C ASP A 53 -4.56 14.70 -11.53
N TYR A 54 -3.65 14.10 -10.76
CA TYR A 54 -2.52 14.84 -10.20
C TYR A 54 -1.39 14.94 -11.21
N ASP A 55 -1.11 16.16 -11.66
CA ASP A 55 0.10 16.47 -12.43
C ASP A 55 1.29 16.59 -11.48
N ILE A 56 2.23 15.68 -11.57
CA ILE A 56 3.35 15.57 -10.65
C ILE A 56 4.59 16.24 -11.25
N ASP A 57 4.94 17.41 -10.71
CA ASP A 57 6.21 18.04 -11.01
C ASP A 57 7.33 17.53 -10.07
N TYR A 58 8.21 16.70 -10.59
CA TYR A 58 9.38 16.19 -9.84
C TYR A 58 10.51 17.21 -9.68
N ALA A 59 10.40 18.38 -10.31
CA ALA A 59 11.33 19.50 -10.08
C ALA A 59 10.92 20.30 -8.83
N GLU A 60 9.66 20.26 -8.45
CA GLU A 60 9.16 20.92 -7.24
C GLU A 60 9.74 20.25 -5.99
N GLU A 61 10.22 21.07 -5.05
CA GLU A 61 10.73 20.56 -3.77
C GLU A 61 9.58 20.17 -2.84
N ARG A 62 9.70 18.98 -2.26
CA ARG A 62 8.81 18.48 -1.22
C ARG A 62 9.40 18.79 0.13
N ASP A 63 8.63 19.40 1.00
CA ASP A 63 9.09 19.89 2.30
C ASP A 63 8.91 18.90 3.46
N ILE A 64 8.09 17.86 3.32
CA ILE A 64 7.95 16.79 4.31
C ILE A 64 8.91 15.65 3.96
N ASP A 65 9.86 15.37 4.82
CA ASP A 65 10.86 14.32 4.57
C ASP A 65 10.22 12.91 4.61
N ILE A 66 9.42 12.63 5.65
CA ILE A 66 8.80 11.33 5.86
C ILE A 66 7.37 11.51 6.33
N SER A 67 6.45 10.77 5.73
CA SER A 67 5.07 10.67 6.22
C SER A 67 4.64 9.23 6.52
N VAL A 68 3.85 9.10 7.57
CA VAL A 68 3.20 7.87 7.99
C VAL A 68 1.72 8.18 8.20
N PHE A 69 0.84 7.40 7.56
CA PHE A 69 -0.60 7.55 7.68
C PHE A 69 -1.23 6.21 7.99
N PHE A 70 -1.36 5.87 9.25
CA PHE A 70 -1.93 4.58 9.64
C PHE A 70 -3.28 4.75 10.34
N ARG A 71 -4.08 3.70 10.23
CA ARG A 71 -5.21 3.47 11.10
C ARG A 71 -4.78 2.45 12.15
N LYS A 72 -5.04 2.72 13.42
CA LYS A 72 -4.89 1.71 14.46
C LYS A 72 -5.75 0.51 14.06
N GLU A 73 -5.17 -0.66 14.19
CA GLU A 73 -5.92 -1.89 14.02
C GLU A 73 -6.84 -2.08 15.22
N SER A 74 -8.06 -2.53 14.97
CA SER A 74 -8.99 -2.84 16.02
C SER A 74 -8.40 -3.93 16.93
N GLU A 75 -8.80 -3.97 18.21
CA GLU A 75 -8.33 -4.81 19.34
C GLU A 75 -8.10 -6.31 19.08
N ARG A 76 -8.06 -6.78 17.84
CA ARG A 76 -7.81 -8.18 17.48
C ARG A 76 -6.45 -8.67 17.92
N ASN A 77 -5.52 -7.78 18.17
CA ASN A 77 -4.19 -8.12 18.65
C ASN A 77 -4.03 -7.86 20.13
N LYS A 78 -4.41 -8.84 20.97
CA LYS A 78 -4.14 -8.88 22.41
C LYS A 78 -2.65 -9.04 22.75
N ARG A 79 -1.72 -8.84 21.83
CA ARG A 79 -0.29 -9.12 21.97
C ARG A 79 0.61 -7.88 22.09
N GLY A 80 0.06 -6.70 22.34
CA GLY A 80 0.84 -5.47 22.44
C GLY A 80 0.65 -4.59 21.20
N MET A 81 1.67 -3.83 20.81
CA MET A 81 1.65 -2.95 19.64
C MET A 81 1.52 -3.77 18.36
N THR A 82 0.68 -3.29 17.46
CA THR A 82 0.60 -3.82 16.08
C THR A 82 1.84 -3.45 15.27
N ASN A 83 2.08 -4.09 14.14
CA ASN A 83 3.19 -3.73 13.24
C ASN A 83 3.12 -2.27 12.82
N ARG A 84 1.93 -1.73 12.56
CA ARG A 84 1.73 -0.33 12.21
C ARG A 84 2.12 0.62 13.33
N GLU A 85 1.76 0.30 14.56
CA GLU A 85 2.17 1.10 15.73
C GLU A 85 3.68 1.05 15.94
N LEU A 86 4.31 -0.11 15.77
CA LEU A 86 5.76 -0.26 15.84
C LEU A 86 6.48 0.57 14.78
N VAL A 87 6.03 0.51 13.53
CA VAL A 87 6.60 1.30 12.42
C VAL A 87 6.42 2.79 12.67
N ALA A 88 5.24 3.21 13.08
CA ALA A 88 4.96 4.62 13.35
C ALA A 88 5.79 5.16 14.51
N SER A 89 5.88 4.42 15.63
CA SER A 89 6.72 4.80 16.77
C SER A 89 8.20 4.85 16.40
N PHE A 90 8.66 3.90 15.58
CA PHE A 90 10.04 3.91 15.10
C PHE A 90 10.34 5.17 14.27
N VAL A 91 9.49 5.53 13.33
CA VAL A 91 9.69 6.74 12.52
C VAL A 91 9.66 8.00 13.39
N ASP A 92 8.69 8.09 14.32
CA ASP A 92 8.54 9.23 15.21
C ASP A 92 9.75 9.44 16.14
N GLU A 93 10.27 8.36 16.69
CA GLU A 93 11.39 8.43 17.64
C GLU A 93 12.75 8.59 16.94
N TYR A 94 13.00 7.82 15.90
CA TYR A 94 14.30 7.77 15.23
C TYR A 94 14.53 8.98 14.32
N PHE A 95 13.49 9.44 13.61
CA PHE A 95 13.58 10.55 12.65
C PHE A 95 13.02 11.89 13.18
N LYS A 96 12.83 12.05 14.48
CA LYS A 96 12.32 13.30 15.10
C LYS A 96 13.12 14.58 14.77
N HIS A 97 14.33 14.42 14.24
CA HIS A 97 15.20 15.52 13.80
C HIS A 97 14.96 15.94 12.34
N LYS A 98 14.12 15.23 11.62
CA LYS A 98 13.68 15.52 10.25
C LYS A 98 12.31 16.20 10.25
N ASN A 99 11.88 16.73 9.12
CA ASN A 99 10.50 17.19 8.97
C ASN A 99 9.58 16.00 8.70
N ILE A 100 8.94 15.50 9.73
CA ILE A 100 8.12 14.28 9.66
C ILE A 100 6.64 14.57 9.95
N HIS A 101 5.77 13.76 9.33
CA HIS A 101 4.36 13.67 9.66
C HIS A 101 3.99 12.24 10.05
N VAL A 102 3.67 12.01 11.31
CA VAL A 102 3.21 10.71 11.79
C VAL A 102 1.77 10.84 12.26
N GLY A 103 0.84 10.28 11.48
CA GLY A 103 -0.59 10.29 11.76
C GLY A 103 -1.10 8.86 12.00
N ILE A 104 -1.50 8.57 13.23
CA ILE A 104 -2.23 7.35 13.59
C ILE A 104 -3.63 7.78 14.04
N VAL A 105 -4.66 7.30 13.34
CA VAL A 105 -6.05 7.56 13.70
C VAL A 105 -6.69 6.35 14.35
N ASP A 106 -7.51 6.57 15.35
CA ASP A 106 -8.25 5.51 16.04
C ASP A 106 -9.30 4.86 15.11
N THR A 107 -9.61 3.61 15.41
CA THR A 107 -10.57 2.81 14.64
C THR A 107 -12.02 3.13 14.94
N ASP A 108 -12.31 3.83 16.03
CA ASP A 108 -13.64 3.95 16.61
C ASP A 108 -14.55 4.96 15.91
N GLY A 109 -14.14 5.49 14.77
CA GLY A 109 -14.96 6.40 14.00
C GLY A 109 -15.48 5.78 12.72
N GLU A 110 -16.74 6.01 12.42
CA GLU A 110 -17.29 5.94 11.06
C GLU A 110 -16.46 6.78 10.08
N ALA A 111 -15.57 7.60 10.62
CA ALA A 111 -14.68 8.52 9.96
C ALA A 111 -13.44 7.90 9.27
N GLY A 112 -13.19 6.61 9.35
CA GLY A 112 -11.99 5.98 8.81
C GLY A 112 -11.54 6.57 7.48
N ARG A 113 -12.04 6.05 6.37
CA ARG A 113 -11.72 6.56 5.02
C ARG A 113 -12.53 7.79 4.59
N MET A 114 -13.58 8.16 5.30
CA MET A 114 -14.40 9.33 4.98
C MET A 114 -13.62 10.65 5.16
N ASN A 115 -12.51 10.63 5.90
CA ASN A 115 -11.62 11.78 6.12
C ASN A 115 -10.39 11.79 5.21
N VAL A 116 -10.41 11.10 4.08
CA VAL A 116 -9.44 11.32 2.99
C VAL A 116 -9.79 12.67 2.34
N GLY A 117 -9.57 13.72 3.11
CA GLY A 117 -9.81 15.09 2.68
C GLY A 117 -8.60 15.66 1.96
N ARG A 118 -8.78 16.90 1.47
CA ARG A 118 -7.73 17.66 0.77
C ARG A 118 -6.42 17.73 1.56
N GLU A 119 -6.49 17.82 2.88
CA GLU A 119 -5.30 17.88 3.74
C GLU A 119 -4.44 16.61 3.66
N TYR A 120 -5.06 15.43 3.58
CA TYR A 120 -4.35 14.17 3.42
C TYR A 120 -3.61 14.10 2.07
N VAL A 121 -4.31 14.46 1.01
CA VAL A 121 -3.72 14.51 -0.34
C VAL A 121 -2.57 15.51 -0.40
N ASP A 122 -2.76 16.70 0.17
CA ASP A 122 -1.75 17.76 0.23
C ASP A 122 -0.48 17.26 0.93
N LYS A 123 -0.62 16.57 2.06
CA LYS A 123 0.51 15.95 2.75
C LYS A 123 1.21 14.87 1.91
N LEU A 124 0.46 14.02 1.20
CA LEU A 124 1.06 13.05 0.29
C LEU A 124 1.86 13.72 -0.82
N LEU A 125 1.32 14.75 -1.46
CA LEU A 125 1.99 15.52 -2.52
C LEU A 125 3.27 16.22 -2.03
N ARG A 126 3.30 16.62 -0.76
CA ARG A 126 4.45 17.29 -0.13
C ARG A 126 5.47 16.33 0.48
N SER A 127 5.17 15.03 0.56
CA SER A 127 6.06 14.04 1.18
C SER A 127 7.12 13.53 0.20
N LYS A 128 8.37 13.51 0.62
CA LYS A 128 9.47 12.85 -0.13
C LYS A 128 9.32 11.34 -0.07
N ILE A 129 9.09 10.82 1.13
CA ILE A 129 8.94 9.40 1.44
C ILE A 129 7.64 9.19 2.20
N VAL A 130 6.86 8.20 1.79
CA VAL A 130 5.70 7.72 2.56
C VAL A 130 5.92 6.28 2.95
N VAL A 131 5.89 6.01 4.25
CA VAL A 131 6.03 4.66 4.78
C VAL A 131 4.66 4.01 4.90
N ASN A 132 4.51 2.89 4.23
CA ASN A 132 3.37 2.00 4.33
C ASN A 132 3.72 0.77 5.16
N CYS A 133 2.72 0.21 5.83
CA CYS A 133 2.82 -1.05 6.54
C CYS A 133 1.50 -1.81 6.38
N ASN A 134 1.59 -3.06 5.95
CA ASN A 134 0.44 -3.94 5.87
C ASN A 134 -0.04 -4.33 7.27
N PRO A 135 -1.33 -4.57 7.47
CA PRO A 135 -1.83 -5.18 8.71
C PRO A 135 -1.30 -6.61 8.89
N ASP A 136 -1.29 -7.08 10.14
CA ASP A 136 -0.72 -8.40 10.50
C ASP A 136 -1.33 -9.59 9.77
N ASP A 137 -2.58 -9.51 9.35
CA ASP A 137 -3.38 -10.62 8.84
C ASP A 137 -3.86 -10.47 7.39
N TRP A 138 -3.50 -9.38 6.69
CA TRP A 138 -3.82 -9.17 5.28
C TRP A 138 -2.85 -8.18 4.62
N GLU A 139 -2.79 -8.21 3.30
CA GLU A 139 -1.89 -7.41 2.49
C GLU A 139 -2.61 -6.50 1.52
N GLY A 140 -1.88 -5.49 1.09
CA GLY A 140 -2.35 -4.49 0.17
C GLY A 140 -3.23 -3.45 0.84
N ASP A 141 -2.98 -2.22 0.52
CA ASP A 141 -3.64 -1.07 1.11
C ASP A 141 -3.91 -0.06 -0.01
N TYR A 142 -5.00 0.67 0.10
CA TYR A 142 -5.26 1.79 -0.80
C TYR A 142 -4.17 2.85 -0.73
N ARG A 143 -3.55 3.05 0.45
CA ARG A 143 -2.47 4.03 0.64
C ARG A 143 -1.27 3.79 -0.25
N LEU A 144 -0.96 2.55 -0.57
CA LEU A 144 0.07 2.22 -1.55
C LEU A 144 -0.20 2.95 -2.87
N PHE A 145 -1.40 2.77 -3.41
CA PHE A 145 -1.79 3.34 -4.70
C PHE A 145 -2.04 4.85 -4.62
N GLU A 146 -2.59 5.34 -3.52
CA GLU A 146 -2.76 6.76 -3.24
C GLU A 146 -1.40 7.47 -3.19
N THR A 147 -0.41 6.87 -2.52
CA THR A 147 0.95 7.41 -2.44
C THR A 147 1.64 7.40 -3.80
N LEU A 148 1.55 6.29 -4.53
CA LEU A 148 2.11 6.20 -5.89
C LEU A 148 1.50 7.26 -6.80
N SER A 149 0.18 7.49 -6.73
CA SER A 149 -0.53 8.51 -7.51
C SER A 149 -0.12 9.94 -7.17
N CYS A 150 0.42 10.17 -5.98
CA CYS A 150 0.98 11.46 -5.56
C CYS A 150 2.47 11.60 -5.88
N GLY A 151 3.09 10.62 -6.53
CA GLY A 151 4.50 10.66 -6.93
C GLY A 151 5.49 10.70 -5.77
N SER A 152 5.11 10.27 -4.58
CA SER A 152 6.01 10.09 -3.43
C SER A 152 6.73 8.75 -3.52
N LEU A 153 7.94 8.66 -2.99
CA LEU A 153 8.58 7.35 -2.84
C LEU A 153 7.83 6.55 -1.77
N VAL A 154 7.42 5.33 -2.13
CA VAL A 154 6.79 4.39 -1.20
C VAL A 154 7.83 3.46 -0.61
N LEU A 155 7.93 3.41 0.73
CA LEU A 155 8.54 2.31 1.44
C LEU A 155 7.41 1.46 2.03
N VAL A 156 7.41 0.15 1.77
CA VAL A 156 6.36 -0.76 2.23
C VAL A 156 6.97 -2.09 2.67
N ASP A 157 6.41 -2.70 3.71
CA ASP A 157 6.79 -4.05 4.10
C ASP A 157 6.52 -5.04 2.95
N LYS A 158 7.36 -6.06 2.86
CA LYS A 158 7.32 -7.02 1.77
C LYS A 158 5.96 -7.68 1.66
N MET A 159 5.38 -7.56 0.49
CA MET A 159 4.10 -8.21 0.15
C MET A 159 4.36 -9.62 -0.35
N ILE A 160 3.55 -10.56 0.12
CA ILE A 160 3.61 -11.97 -0.25
C ILE A 160 2.44 -12.40 -1.16
N THR A 161 1.39 -11.58 -1.22
CA THR A 161 0.26 -11.83 -2.13
C THR A 161 0.69 -11.58 -3.57
N PRO A 162 0.52 -12.53 -4.48
CA PRO A 162 0.88 -12.33 -5.87
C PRO A 162 -0.02 -11.26 -6.49
N ALA A 163 0.58 -10.45 -7.33
CA ALA A 163 -0.14 -9.47 -8.14
C ALA A 163 0.18 -9.70 -9.62
N VAL A 164 -0.78 -9.41 -10.47
CA VAL A 164 -0.51 -9.21 -11.89
C VAL A 164 0.27 -7.90 -12.01
N ASN A 165 1.35 -7.89 -12.76
CA ASN A 165 2.27 -6.76 -12.84
C ASN A 165 2.80 -6.33 -11.45
N PRO A 166 3.64 -7.14 -10.78
CA PRO A 166 4.17 -6.81 -9.46
C PRO A 166 5.10 -5.60 -9.51
N PHE A 167 5.11 -4.82 -8.44
CA PHE A 167 6.12 -3.77 -8.27
C PHE A 167 7.50 -4.40 -7.99
N GLU A 168 8.53 -3.79 -8.57
CA GLU A 168 9.92 -4.20 -8.38
C GLU A 168 10.61 -3.31 -7.33
N HIS A 169 11.31 -3.99 -6.38
CA HIS A 169 12.09 -3.32 -5.35
C HIS A 169 13.17 -2.41 -5.96
N ARG A 170 13.32 -1.21 -5.41
CA ARG A 170 14.25 -0.15 -5.84
C ARG A 170 14.08 0.36 -7.27
N LYS A 171 13.04 -0.08 -7.94
CA LYS A 171 12.68 0.40 -9.26
C LYS A 171 11.39 1.22 -9.23
N HIS A 172 10.37 0.69 -8.58
CA HIS A 172 9.04 1.31 -8.51
C HIS A 172 8.70 1.79 -7.09
N LEU A 173 9.25 1.13 -6.10
CA LEU A 173 9.10 1.39 -4.66
C LEU A 173 10.24 0.69 -3.92
N ALA A 174 10.29 0.79 -2.59
CA ALA A 174 11.26 0.05 -1.80
C ALA A 174 10.54 -0.84 -0.77
N TYR A 175 10.92 -2.13 -0.73
CA TYR A 175 10.44 -3.08 0.29
C TYR A 175 11.37 -3.07 1.50
N TYR A 176 10.82 -3.27 2.70
CA TYR A 176 11.57 -3.54 3.91
C TYR A 176 11.01 -4.76 4.65
N ASP A 177 11.88 -5.50 5.32
CA ASP A 177 11.53 -6.68 6.12
C ASP A 177 11.73 -6.46 7.63
N SER A 178 12.39 -5.36 8.02
CA SER A 178 12.64 -5.01 9.42
C SER A 178 12.69 -3.50 9.63
N LEU A 179 12.58 -3.05 10.89
CA LEU A 179 12.72 -1.63 11.25
C LEU A 179 14.14 -1.11 10.97
N GLU A 180 15.16 -1.95 11.11
CA GLU A 180 16.55 -1.60 10.80
C GLU A 180 16.72 -1.33 9.30
N GLU A 181 16.17 -2.21 8.46
CA GLU A 181 16.18 -2.01 7.02
C GLU A 181 15.37 -0.78 6.61
N LEU A 182 14.18 -0.58 7.21
CA LEU A 182 13.38 0.62 7.00
C LEU A 182 14.19 1.88 7.28
N GLY A 183 14.86 1.94 8.44
CA GLY A 183 15.69 3.07 8.83
C GLY A 183 16.81 3.33 7.82
N SER A 184 17.55 2.29 7.47
CA SER A 184 18.66 2.38 6.50
C SER A 184 18.19 2.86 5.11
N GLN A 185 17.00 2.41 4.66
CA GLN A 185 16.45 2.84 3.38
C GLN A 185 15.94 4.28 3.42
N ILE A 186 15.33 4.72 4.52
CA ILE A 186 14.92 6.12 4.70
C ILE A 186 16.15 7.02 4.61
N GLU A 187 17.19 6.75 5.39
CA GLU A 187 18.43 7.52 5.35
C GLU A 187 19.02 7.56 3.95
N TYR A 188 19.15 6.39 3.32
CA TYR A 188 19.67 6.28 1.96
C TYR A 188 18.92 7.17 0.95
N TYR A 189 17.61 7.11 0.92
CA TYR A 189 16.82 7.89 -0.05
C TYR A 189 16.70 9.37 0.31
N LEU A 190 16.88 9.76 1.55
CA LEU A 190 16.99 11.17 1.93
C LEU A 190 18.35 11.77 1.50
N ASP A 191 19.40 10.98 1.53
CA ASP A 191 20.74 11.39 1.09
C ASP A 191 20.94 11.30 -0.43
N ASN A 192 20.13 10.50 -1.14
CA ASN A 192 20.22 10.26 -2.58
C ASN A 192 18.96 10.75 -3.32
N ASP A 193 18.74 12.07 -3.33
CA ASP A 193 17.52 12.72 -3.85
C ASP A 193 17.19 12.34 -5.30
N ASN A 194 18.18 12.27 -6.17
CA ASN A 194 17.97 11.91 -7.57
C ASN A 194 17.42 10.48 -7.73
N GLU A 195 17.98 9.53 -6.98
CA GLU A 195 17.52 8.13 -7.02
C GLU A 195 16.13 8.00 -6.40
N ARG A 196 15.88 8.71 -5.29
CA ARG A 196 14.56 8.79 -4.68
C ARG A 196 13.50 9.28 -5.68
N LYS A 197 13.77 10.41 -6.35
CA LYS A 197 12.87 11.00 -7.35
C LYS A 197 12.67 10.08 -8.54
N GLN A 198 13.73 9.41 -9.01
CA GLN A 198 13.63 8.48 -10.12
C GLN A 198 12.78 7.25 -9.75
N THR A 199 13.00 6.66 -8.57
CA THR A 199 12.22 5.51 -8.09
C THR A 199 10.74 5.89 -7.89
N ALA A 200 10.48 7.06 -7.33
CA ALA A 200 9.13 7.59 -7.15
C ALA A 200 8.41 7.82 -8.50
N ARG A 201 9.11 8.41 -9.48
CA ARG A 201 8.59 8.59 -10.85
C ARG A 201 8.27 7.27 -11.51
N ASN A 202 9.19 6.32 -11.47
CA ASN A 202 8.97 5.00 -12.03
C ASN A 202 7.74 4.31 -11.40
N GLY A 203 7.58 4.43 -10.08
CA GLY A 203 6.42 3.88 -9.36
C GLY A 203 5.10 4.52 -9.78
N TYR A 204 5.08 5.85 -9.90
CA TYR A 204 3.94 6.61 -10.40
C TYR A 204 3.55 6.17 -11.82
N GLU A 205 4.49 6.22 -12.77
CA GLU A 205 4.26 5.85 -14.16
C GLU A 205 3.80 4.39 -14.29
N TYR A 206 4.39 3.49 -13.52
CA TYR A 206 4.03 2.07 -13.52
C TYR A 206 2.63 1.84 -12.95
N ALA A 207 2.28 2.52 -11.86
CA ALA A 207 0.96 2.43 -11.27
C ALA A 207 -0.14 2.94 -12.22
N LEU A 208 0.10 4.07 -12.88
CA LEU A 208 -0.84 4.63 -13.87
C LEU A 208 -0.92 3.81 -15.16
N LYS A 209 0.09 3.00 -15.48
CA LYS A 209 0.10 2.16 -16.67
C LYS A 209 -0.59 0.82 -16.47
N TYR A 210 -0.46 0.22 -15.28
CA TYR A 210 -0.84 -1.19 -15.05
C TYR A 210 -1.78 -1.41 -13.87
N HIS A 211 -2.09 -0.37 -13.10
CA HIS A 211 -2.82 -0.52 -11.85
C HIS A 211 -4.00 0.46 -11.70
N LYS A 212 -4.64 0.85 -12.79
CA LYS A 212 -5.90 1.60 -12.75
C LYS A 212 -7.09 0.67 -12.48
N THR A 213 -8.22 1.26 -12.16
CA THR A 213 -9.49 0.50 -12.01
C THR A 213 -9.84 -0.25 -13.30
N SER A 214 -9.60 0.34 -14.48
CA SER A 214 -9.81 -0.32 -15.78
C SER A 214 -8.99 -1.59 -15.91
N ASP A 215 -7.71 -1.55 -15.50
CA ASP A 215 -6.82 -2.71 -15.62
C ASP A 215 -7.31 -3.90 -14.77
N ARG A 216 -7.93 -3.64 -13.62
CA ARG A 216 -8.57 -4.70 -12.80
C ARG A 216 -9.80 -5.30 -13.47
N ILE A 217 -10.55 -4.47 -14.18
CA ILE A 217 -11.69 -4.95 -14.97
C ILE A 217 -11.19 -5.81 -16.13
N ASP A 218 -10.17 -5.37 -16.85
CA ASP A 218 -9.59 -6.10 -17.97
C ASP A 218 -9.03 -7.46 -17.52
N GLU A 219 -8.33 -7.53 -16.37
CA GLU A 219 -7.86 -8.77 -15.76
C GLU A 219 -9.01 -9.77 -15.48
N ILE A 220 -10.15 -9.27 -15.02
CA ILE A 220 -11.34 -10.09 -14.78
C ILE A 220 -11.94 -10.57 -16.11
N LEU A 221 -12.10 -9.67 -17.09
CA LEU A 221 -12.69 -9.97 -18.39
C LEU A 221 -11.86 -11.00 -19.17
N GLU A 222 -10.53 -10.87 -19.14
CA GLU A 222 -9.63 -11.85 -19.75
C GLU A 222 -9.82 -13.27 -19.19
N VAL A 223 -9.94 -13.37 -17.85
CA VAL A 223 -10.15 -14.66 -17.18
C VAL A 223 -11.47 -15.31 -17.56
N ILE A 224 -12.52 -14.52 -17.76
CA ILE A 224 -13.87 -15.03 -18.09
C ILE A 224 -14.11 -15.19 -19.59
N GLY A 225 -13.13 -14.79 -20.42
CA GLY A 225 -13.17 -14.99 -21.86
C GLY A 225 -14.08 -14.01 -22.62
N ILE A 226 -14.19 -12.77 -22.14
CA ILE A 226 -14.96 -11.69 -22.75
C ILE A 226 -14.03 -10.58 -23.23
#